data_c210932f7914b393a5792a2aa739703c
#
_entry.id   c210932f7914b393a5792a2aa739703c
#
_cell.length_a   1.000
_cell.length_b   1.000
_cell.length_c   1.000
_cell.angle_alpha   90.00
_cell.angle_beta   90.00
_cell.angle_gamma   90.00
#
_symmetry.space_group_name_H-M   'P 1'
#
loop_
_entity.id
_entity.type
_entity.pdbx_description
1 polymer ?
#
loop_
_entity_poly.entity_id
_entity_poly.type
_entity_poly.pdbx_seq_one_letter_code
_entity_poly.pdbx_strand_id
1 'polypeptide(L)'
;MQIAVVMKIREGYHVNARETTFDYLIPTDLKAAELPAGFKAGEVSYPKGTLHKFNFTKDKPLNVYTDTVVLRLPITVEATAALGERHIALKLHYQACSTDVCLPPVTLPVDAVIRVAAQESHPSHSELFQKQ
;
A
#
# COMPACT_ATOMS: atom_id res chain seq x y z
N MET A 1 -14.70 -7.72 0.44
CA MET A 1 -13.69 -7.75 -0.65
C MET A 1 -12.39 -7.09 -0.23
N GLN A 2 -11.34 -7.33 -0.96
CA GLN A 2 -10.05 -6.71 -0.69
C GLN A 2 -9.50 -6.07 -1.95
N ILE A 3 -8.85 -4.94 -1.77
CA ILE A 3 -8.08 -4.31 -2.83
C ILE A 3 -6.61 -4.62 -2.57
N ALA A 4 -5.93 -5.15 -3.58
CA ALA A 4 -4.50 -5.41 -3.49
C ALA A 4 -3.76 -4.29 -4.21
N VAL A 5 -2.83 -3.67 -3.52
CA VAL A 5 -1.95 -2.65 -4.11
C VAL A 5 -0.59 -3.27 -4.25
N VAL A 6 -0.14 -3.42 -5.49
CA VAL A 6 1.16 -4.02 -5.79
C VAL A 6 2.17 -2.89 -5.86
N MET A 7 3.15 -2.94 -4.97
CA MET A 7 4.20 -1.95 -4.91
C MET A 7 5.47 -2.58 -5.47
N LYS A 8 5.93 -2.09 -6.61
CA LYS A 8 7.17 -2.56 -7.21
C LYS A 8 8.28 -1.56 -6.91
N ILE A 9 9.29 -2.04 -6.24
CA ILE A 9 10.40 -1.21 -5.80
C ILE A 9 11.56 -1.41 -6.75
N ARG A 10 12.11 -0.31 -7.24
CA ARG A 10 13.21 -0.36 -8.20
C ARG A 10 14.40 -1.08 -7.61
N GLU A 11 15.07 -1.86 -8.43
CA GLU A 11 16.30 -2.54 -8.04
C GLU A 11 17.30 -1.54 -7.49
N GLY A 12 17.96 -1.90 -6.41
CA GLY A 12 18.92 -1.01 -5.75
C GLY A 12 18.30 -0.10 -4.72
N TYR A 13 16.96 -0.09 -4.61
CA TYR A 13 16.24 0.72 -3.65
C TYR A 13 15.46 -0.15 -2.68
N HIS A 14 15.11 0.46 -1.57
CA HIS A 14 14.21 -0.14 -0.60
C HIS A 14 13.34 0.95 0.00
N VAL A 15 12.23 0.56 0.59
CA VAL A 15 11.39 1.46 1.38
C VAL A 15 11.28 0.90 2.78
N ASN A 16 11.01 1.75 3.75
CA ASN A 16 10.82 1.27 5.11
C ASN A 16 9.56 0.43 5.18
N ALA A 17 9.62 -0.66 5.93
CA ALA A 17 8.46 -1.50 6.16
C ALA A 17 7.47 -0.74 7.05
N ARG A 18 6.28 -1.31 7.24
CA ARG A 18 5.27 -0.67 8.08
C ARG A 18 5.79 -0.48 9.51
N GLU A 19 6.50 -1.48 10.03
CA GLU A 19 7.11 -1.37 11.35
C GLU A 19 8.58 -1.03 11.19
N THR A 20 8.90 0.22 11.43
CA THR A 20 10.26 0.72 11.22
C THR A 20 11.16 0.37 12.40
N THR A 21 12.47 0.25 12.10
CA THR A 21 13.44 -0.02 13.15
C THR A 21 13.61 1.18 14.08
N PHE A 22 13.53 2.37 13.54
CA PHE A 22 13.69 3.61 14.31
C PHE A 22 12.45 4.48 14.17
N ASP A 23 12.10 5.17 15.24
CA ASP A 23 10.89 6.00 15.27
C ASP A 23 10.92 7.16 14.27
N TYR A 24 12.09 7.65 13.93
CA TYR A 24 12.21 8.77 13.01
C TYR A 24 12.10 8.37 11.54
N LEU A 25 12.05 7.08 11.25
CA LEU A 25 11.91 6.62 9.89
C LEU A 25 10.47 6.72 9.43
N ILE A 26 10.28 6.99 8.14
CA ILE A 26 8.96 7.12 7.55
C ILE A 26 8.49 5.75 7.09
N PRO A 27 7.45 5.19 7.72
CA PRO A 27 6.95 3.88 7.31
C PRO A 27 6.17 3.97 6.00
N THR A 28 6.05 2.84 5.32
CA THR A 28 5.13 2.71 4.20
C THR A 28 3.71 2.77 4.74
N ASP A 29 2.89 3.63 4.18
CA ASP A 29 1.53 3.86 4.67
C ASP A 29 0.56 3.97 3.50
N LEU A 30 -0.49 3.17 3.54
CA LEU A 30 -1.55 3.19 2.55
C LEU A 30 -2.84 3.61 3.23
N LYS A 31 -3.50 4.63 2.68
CA LYS A 31 -4.75 5.15 3.23
C LYS A 31 -5.78 5.33 2.15
N ALA A 32 -7.04 5.18 2.54
CA ALA A 32 -8.14 5.59 1.67
C ALA A 32 -8.22 7.11 1.68
N ALA A 33 -8.26 7.70 0.49
CA ALA A 33 -8.39 9.15 0.35
C ALA A 33 -9.85 9.52 0.14
N GLU A 34 -10.51 8.81 -0.76
CA GLU A 34 -11.93 9.02 -1.03
C GLU A 34 -12.60 7.71 -1.33
N LEU A 35 -13.76 7.50 -0.71
CA LEU A 35 -14.57 6.32 -0.94
C LEU A 35 -15.94 6.74 -1.46
N PRO A 36 -16.49 6.01 -2.45
CA PRO A 36 -17.86 6.27 -2.86
C PRO A 36 -18.85 5.98 -1.74
N ALA A 37 -20.05 6.53 -1.86
CA ALA A 37 -21.08 6.27 -0.87
C ALA A 37 -21.36 4.77 -0.76
N GLY A 38 -21.52 4.29 0.46
CA GLY A 38 -21.77 2.88 0.71
C GLY A 38 -20.53 2.02 0.80
N PHE A 39 -19.35 2.62 0.78
CA PHE A 39 -18.08 1.90 0.90
C PHE A 39 -17.40 2.26 2.20
N LYS A 40 -16.81 1.25 2.83
CA LYS A 40 -16.01 1.45 4.04
C LYS A 40 -14.70 0.69 3.93
N ALA A 41 -13.63 1.34 4.35
CA ALA A 41 -12.31 0.74 4.35
C ALA A 41 -11.97 0.22 5.73
N GLY A 42 -11.39 -0.97 5.80
CA GLY A 42 -10.86 -1.52 7.02
C GLY A 42 -9.39 -1.22 7.17
N GLU A 43 -8.71 -1.97 8.03
CA GLU A 43 -7.29 -1.78 8.26
C GLU A 43 -6.47 -2.43 7.16
N VAL A 44 -5.45 -1.72 6.70
CA VAL A 44 -4.55 -2.23 5.68
C VAL A 44 -3.70 -3.34 6.28
N SER A 45 -3.56 -4.43 5.53
CA SER A 45 -2.67 -5.51 5.88
C SER A 45 -1.34 -5.29 5.17
N TYR A 46 -0.28 -5.19 5.95
CA TYR A 46 1.07 -4.97 5.46
C TYR A 46 1.87 -6.25 5.58
N PRO A 47 2.66 -6.60 4.57
CA PRO A 47 3.53 -7.77 4.71
C PRO A 47 4.65 -7.50 5.70
N LYS A 48 5.25 -8.56 6.19
CA LYS A 48 6.44 -8.43 7.01
C LYS A 48 7.57 -7.87 6.18
N GLY A 49 8.36 -7.00 6.80
CA GLY A 49 9.57 -6.52 6.16
C GLY A 49 10.71 -7.52 6.32
N THR A 50 11.80 -7.20 5.68
CA THR A 50 13.04 -7.98 5.76
C THR A 50 14.10 -7.10 6.38
N LEU A 51 14.91 -7.66 7.27
CA LEU A 51 15.95 -6.91 7.93
C LEU A 51 17.19 -6.88 7.05
N HIS A 52 17.69 -5.68 6.80
CA HIS A 52 18.91 -5.47 6.02
C HIS A 52 19.83 -4.51 6.75
N LYS A 53 21.13 -4.81 6.70
CA LYS A 53 22.13 -3.92 7.25
C LYS A 53 22.62 -2.99 6.16
N PHE A 54 22.75 -1.72 6.51
CA PHE A 54 23.25 -0.71 5.60
C PHE A 54 24.42 0.01 6.27
N ASN A 55 25.30 0.56 5.45
CA ASN A 55 26.50 1.23 5.97
C ASN A 55 26.16 2.35 6.95
N PHE A 56 25.06 3.05 6.71
CA PHE A 56 24.69 4.19 7.53
C PHE A 56 23.94 3.81 8.82
N THR A 57 23.61 2.54 8.99
CA THR A 57 22.91 2.11 10.21
C THR A 57 23.83 1.37 11.18
N LYS A 58 25.07 1.18 10.81
CA LYS A 58 26.06 0.50 11.64
C LYS A 58 25.60 -0.89 12.00
N ASP A 59 25.35 -1.14 13.28
CA ASP A 59 25.07 -2.49 13.75
C ASP A 59 23.60 -2.88 13.71
N LYS A 60 22.71 -1.91 13.47
CA LYS A 60 21.28 -2.21 13.49
C LYS A 60 20.74 -2.37 12.08
N PRO A 61 20.14 -3.53 11.78
CA PRO A 61 19.50 -3.69 10.48
C PRO A 61 18.20 -2.91 10.42
N LEU A 62 17.86 -2.45 9.24
CA LEU A 62 16.57 -1.78 8.99
C LEU A 62 15.56 -2.79 8.51
N ASN A 63 14.34 -2.61 8.96
CA ASN A 63 13.20 -3.39 8.49
C ASN A 63 12.66 -2.72 7.23
N VAL A 64 12.77 -3.38 6.08
CA VAL A 64 12.48 -2.75 4.80
C VAL A 64 11.71 -3.68 3.88
N TYR A 65 11.13 -3.08 2.84
CA TYR A 65 10.57 -3.80 1.72
C TYR A 65 11.46 -3.62 0.51
N THR A 66 11.64 -4.69 -0.24
CA THR A 66 12.38 -4.67 -1.50
C THR A 66 11.58 -5.43 -2.56
N ASP A 67 11.95 -5.27 -3.83
CA ASP A 67 11.34 -5.97 -4.94
C ASP A 67 9.86 -5.67 -5.08
N THR A 68 9.01 -6.64 -4.81
CA THR A 68 7.58 -6.46 -4.95
C THR A 68 6.89 -6.84 -3.65
N VAL A 69 6.04 -5.96 -3.16
CA VAL A 69 5.20 -6.25 -2.00
C VAL A 69 3.76 -5.94 -2.34
N VAL A 70 2.86 -6.63 -1.67
CA VAL A 70 1.43 -6.43 -1.89
C VAL A 70 0.81 -5.98 -0.57
N LEU A 71 0.16 -4.81 -0.62
CA LEU A 71 -0.60 -4.28 0.49
C LEU A 71 -2.07 -4.59 0.22
N ARG A 72 -2.81 -4.96 1.26
CA ARG A 72 -4.21 -5.34 1.08
C ARG A 72 -5.11 -4.47 1.94
N LEU A 73 -6.12 -3.93 1.29
CA LEU A 73 -7.09 -3.07 1.96
C LEU A 73 -8.46 -3.74 1.90
N PRO A 74 -9.02 -4.14 3.06
CA PRO A 74 -10.37 -4.68 3.08
C PRO A 74 -11.38 -3.57 2.80
N ILE A 75 -12.38 -3.87 1.98
CA ILE A 75 -13.44 -2.94 1.65
C ILE A 75 -14.77 -3.61 1.93
N THR A 76 -15.64 -2.91 2.65
CA THR A 76 -17.01 -3.33 2.86
C THR A 76 -17.90 -2.50 1.98
N VAL A 77 -18.75 -3.18 1.20
CA VAL A 77 -19.70 -2.54 0.29
C VAL A 77 -21.09 -2.75 0.84
N GLU A 78 -21.78 -1.67 1.16
CA GLU A 78 -23.12 -1.75 1.70
C GLU A 78 -24.13 -2.08 0.59
N ALA A 79 -25.26 -2.67 0.98
CA ALA A 79 -26.29 -3.06 0.01
C ALA A 79 -26.84 -1.85 -0.75
N THR A 80 -26.76 -0.68 -0.15
CA THR A 80 -27.27 0.56 -0.78
C THR A 80 -26.27 1.19 -1.72
N ALA A 81 -25.06 0.63 -1.86
CA ALA A 81 -24.05 1.19 -2.76
C ALA A 81 -24.56 1.15 -4.20
N ALA A 82 -24.23 2.18 -4.96
CA ALA A 82 -24.64 2.24 -6.36
C ALA A 82 -23.95 1.16 -7.16
N LEU A 83 -24.73 0.58 -8.10
CA LEU A 83 -24.21 -0.47 -8.97
C LEU A 83 -23.26 0.10 -10.03
N GLY A 84 -22.44 -0.77 -10.59
CA GLY A 84 -21.57 -0.43 -11.68
C GLY A 84 -20.14 -0.19 -11.24
N GLU A 85 -19.39 0.45 -12.11
CA GLU A 85 -17.98 0.71 -11.86
C GLU A 85 -17.82 1.85 -10.87
N ARG A 86 -16.94 1.65 -9.90
CA ARG A 86 -16.65 2.65 -8.87
C ARG A 86 -15.17 2.79 -8.72
N HIS A 87 -14.74 4.00 -8.44
CA HIS A 87 -13.32 4.33 -8.22
C HIS A 87 -13.08 4.58 -6.75
N ILE A 88 -12.03 3.97 -6.24
CA ILE A 88 -11.61 4.18 -4.87
C ILE A 88 -10.25 4.85 -4.91
N ALA A 89 -10.18 6.05 -4.35
CA ALA A 89 -8.95 6.81 -4.34
C ALA A 89 -8.17 6.49 -3.08
N LEU A 90 -6.93 6.10 -3.24
CA LEU A 90 -6.02 5.77 -2.15
C LEU A 90 -4.80 6.66 -2.23
N LYS A 91 -4.06 6.72 -1.14
CA LYS A 91 -2.77 7.41 -1.08
C LYS A 91 -1.74 6.46 -0.51
N LEU A 92 -0.62 6.35 -1.20
CA LEU A 92 0.51 5.55 -0.74
C LEU A 92 1.65 6.49 -0.40
N HIS A 93 2.06 6.47 0.87
CA HIS A 93 3.15 7.30 1.37
C HIS A 93 4.33 6.43 1.72
N TYR A 94 5.50 6.80 1.22
CA TYR A 94 6.71 6.02 1.46
C TYR A 94 7.95 6.87 1.24
N GLN A 95 9.09 6.33 1.68
CA GLN A 95 10.38 6.96 1.43
C GLN A 95 11.33 5.89 0.91
N ALA A 96 11.86 6.13 -0.28
CA ALA A 96 12.79 5.20 -0.91
C ALA A 96 14.22 5.60 -0.62
N CYS A 97 15.04 4.60 -0.33
CA CYS A 97 16.46 4.79 -0.05
C CYS A 97 17.28 3.78 -0.83
N SER A 98 18.46 4.20 -1.26
CA SER A 98 19.47 3.27 -1.78
C SER A 98 20.41 2.92 -0.63
N THR A 99 21.52 2.28 -0.94
CA THR A 99 22.52 1.98 0.10
C THR A 99 23.22 3.24 0.58
N ASP A 100 23.15 4.32 -0.18
CA ASP A 100 23.94 5.53 0.12
C ASP A 100 23.08 6.74 0.45
N VAL A 101 21.86 6.83 -0.06
CA VAL A 101 21.08 8.05 0.07
C VAL A 101 19.59 7.73 0.15
N CYS A 102 18.87 8.54 0.92
CA CYS A 102 17.42 8.48 0.97
C CYS A 102 16.84 9.63 0.16
N LEU A 103 15.84 9.32 -0.65
CA LEU A 103 15.12 10.33 -1.41
C LEU A 103 14.06 10.97 -0.54
N PRO A 104 13.54 12.13 -0.92
CA PRO A 104 12.44 12.73 -0.15
C PRO A 104 11.23 11.81 -0.11
N PRO A 105 10.43 11.85 0.96
CA PRO A 105 9.20 11.07 1.01
C PRO A 105 8.25 11.46 -0.10
N VAL A 106 7.47 10.51 -0.56
CA VAL A 106 6.55 10.69 -1.68
C VAL A 106 5.17 10.20 -1.26
N THR A 107 4.15 10.91 -1.69
CA THR A 107 2.77 10.45 -1.58
C THR A 107 2.24 10.27 -2.99
N LEU A 108 1.88 9.04 -3.34
CA LEU A 108 1.34 8.72 -4.65
C LEU A 108 -0.15 8.48 -4.58
N PRO A 109 -0.93 9.09 -5.47
CA PRO A 109 -2.34 8.72 -5.61
C PRO A 109 -2.43 7.36 -6.27
N VAL A 110 -3.33 6.52 -5.77
CA VAL A 110 -3.61 5.20 -6.33
C VAL A 110 -5.10 5.12 -6.57
N ASP A 111 -5.48 4.78 -7.79
CA ASP A 111 -6.88 4.67 -8.15
C ASP A 111 -7.22 3.20 -8.36
N ALA A 112 -8.13 2.68 -7.54
CA ALA A 112 -8.59 1.31 -7.65
C ALA A 112 -9.98 1.32 -8.26
N VAL A 113 -10.20 0.47 -9.25
CA VAL A 113 -11.48 0.38 -9.94
C VAL A 113 -12.13 -0.92 -9.56
N ILE A 114 -13.35 -0.86 -9.04
CA ILE A 114 -14.11 -2.05 -8.69
C ILE A 114 -15.48 -1.96 -9.33
N ARG A 115 -16.12 -3.12 -9.48
CA ARG A 115 -17.47 -3.19 -10.03
C ARG A 115 -18.41 -3.70 -8.98
N VAL A 116 -19.48 -2.94 -8.74
CA VAL A 116 -20.53 -3.33 -7.80
C VAL A 116 -21.65 -3.98 -8.57
N ALA A 117 -21.98 -5.22 -8.20
CA ALA A 117 -23.05 -5.97 -8.85
C ALA A 117 -24.20 -6.17 -7.88
N ALA A 118 -25.41 -6.34 -8.44
CA ALA A 118 -26.61 -6.48 -7.62
C ALA A 118 -26.59 -7.70 -6.73
N GLN A 119 -25.89 -8.76 -7.12
CA GLN A 119 -25.82 -10.00 -6.36
C GLN A 119 -24.38 -10.37 -6.12
N GLU A 120 -23.68 -9.51 -5.42
CA GLU A 120 -22.29 -9.75 -5.14
C GLU A 120 -22.17 -10.88 -4.12
N SER A 121 -21.61 -11.98 -4.52
CA SER A 121 -21.46 -13.13 -3.64
C SER A 121 -20.03 -13.56 -3.43
N HIS A 122 -19.10 -12.95 -4.11
CA HIS A 122 -17.70 -13.32 -3.98
C HIS A 122 -16.84 -12.10 -4.28
N PRO A 123 -15.60 -12.09 -3.78
CA PRO A 123 -14.72 -10.98 -4.04
C PRO A 123 -14.43 -10.89 -5.53
N SER A 124 -14.53 -9.70 -6.06
CA SER A 124 -14.13 -9.47 -7.44
C SER A 124 -12.64 -9.26 -7.49
N HIS A 125 -12.07 -9.49 -8.66
CA HIS A 125 -10.69 -9.15 -8.89
C HIS A 125 -10.60 -7.66 -9.13
N SER A 126 -10.13 -6.97 -8.13
CA SER A 126 -9.92 -5.54 -8.26
C SER A 126 -8.71 -5.28 -9.13
N GLU A 127 -8.70 -4.10 -9.70
CA GLU A 127 -7.52 -3.69 -10.43
C GLU A 127 -6.33 -3.59 -9.51
N LEU A 128 -5.19 -4.00 -10.01
CA LEU A 128 -3.95 -3.92 -9.27
C LEU A 128 -3.10 -2.80 -9.83
N PHE A 129 -2.58 -1.97 -8.94
CA PHE A 129 -1.78 -0.82 -9.33
C PHE A 129 -0.35 -1.00 -8.88
N GLN A 130 0.58 -0.60 -9.74
CA GLN A 130 2.00 -0.73 -9.48
C GLN A 130 2.58 0.64 -9.28
N LYS A 131 3.28 0.84 -8.18
CA LYS A 131 3.84 2.12 -7.81
C LYS A 131 5.32 2.00 -7.49
N GLN A 132 6.02 3.04 -7.81
CA GLN A 132 7.45 3.12 -7.59
C GLN A 132 7.78 4.29 -6.73
#